data_af74f865264a1cc4e0809a2a85480a9d
#
_entry.id   af74f865264a1cc4e0809a2a85480a9d
#
_cell.length_a   1.000
_cell.length_b   1.000
_cell.length_c   1.000
_cell.angle_alpha   90.00
_cell.angle_beta   90.00
_cell.angle_gamma   90.00
#
_symmetry.space_group_name_H-M   'P 1'
#
loop_
_entity.id
_entity.type
_entity.pdbx_description
1 polymer ?
#
loop_
_entity_poly.entity_id
_entity_poly.type
_entity_poly.pdbx_seq_one_letter_code
_entity_poly.pdbx_strand_id
1 'polypeptide(L)'
;MEIITTRFGLFVSLILVAAPIASAGGGSLIEELRALRRLSRAFGKPAERYSWKTDIVTTVFWIGEPPSENNPVPNRSSSWDKNWRRSYGGFDDPNPSHRSNYIPVKFTPRQNPFYCALPYNDKTMNGHRPEAPRVIPWFKEAYRGRGVSTCKGRWLAIRKGDRVVYAQWEDSGPFRTDHWQYVFGNERPKPNLNQGAGLDVSPAVRDYLGLKETDVTDWKFVEFAEVPRGPWSQLGDNNTFVINRLNETKTVAKGAIKGWRPNRKIIAKATSDL
;
A
#
# COMPACT_ATOMS: atom_id res chain seq x y z
N MET A 1 -34.47 -33.67 -20.71
CA MET A 1 -33.22 -33.72 -21.49
C MET A 1 -32.71 -32.29 -21.54
N GLU A 2 -32.06 -31.83 -20.42
CA GLU A 2 -31.55 -30.47 -20.26
C GLU A 2 -30.07 -30.47 -20.56
N ILE A 3 -29.64 -29.57 -21.43
CA ILE A 3 -28.28 -29.43 -21.88
C ILE A 3 -27.59 -28.42 -20.92
N ILE A 4 -26.67 -28.95 -20.08
CA ILE A 4 -25.81 -28.16 -19.21
C ILE A 4 -24.67 -27.63 -20.04
N THR A 5 -24.66 -26.32 -20.32
CA THR A 5 -23.54 -25.64 -20.99
C THR A 5 -22.53 -25.19 -19.93
N THR A 6 -21.47 -25.95 -19.78
CA THR A 6 -20.32 -25.61 -18.93
C THR A 6 -19.46 -24.57 -19.65
N ARG A 7 -19.41 -23.34 -19.14
CA ARG A 7 -18.46 -22.31 -19.59
C ARG A 7 -17.11 -22.53 -18.93
N PHE A 8 -16.16 -23.05 -19.67
CA PHE A 8 -14.73 -23.05 -19.31
C PHE A 8 -14.18 -21.63 -19.42
N GLY A 9 -13.85 -21.02 -18.29
CA GLY A 9 -13.08 -19.80 -18.24
C GLY A 9 -11.60 -20.09 -18.52
N LEU A 10 -11.11 -19.66 -19.66
CA LEU A 10 -9.70 -19.78 -20.06
C LEU A 10 -8.90 -18.72 -19.30
N PHE A 11 -8.19 -19.10 -18.24
CA PHE A 11 -7.17 -18.27 -17.61
C PHE A 11 -5.92 -18.27 -18.51
N VAL A 12 -5.73 -17.21 -19.28
CA VAL A 12 -4.46 -16.97 -19.98
C VAL A 12 -3.52 -16.27 -18.99
N SER A 13 -2.69 -17.06 -18.31
CA SER A 13 -1.51 -16.54 -17.61
C SER A 13 -0.46 -16.17 -18.63
N LEU A 14 -0.28 -14.88 -18.88
CA LEU A 14 0.81 -14.36 -19.70
C LEU A 14 2.12 -14.46 -18.91
N ILE A 15 2.81 -15.60 -19.04
CA ILE A 15 4.20 -15.74 -18.59
C ILE A 15 5.05 -14.99 -19.62
N LEU A 16 5.59 -13.83 -19.22
CA LEU A 16 6.64 -13.15 -19.98
C LEU A 16 7.92 -13.98 -19.87
N VAL A 17 8.11 -14.92 -20.78
CA VAL A 17 9.40 -15.57 -20.97
C VAL A 17 10.30 -14.57 -21.68
N ALA A 18 11.26 -14.01 -20.96
CA ALA A 18 12.35 -13.24 -21.56
C ALA A 18 13.23 -14.22 -22.33
N ALA A 19 12.94 -14.41 -23.61
CA ALA A 19 13.85 -15.08 -24.53
C ALA A 19 15.02 -14.13 -24.81
N PRO A 20 16.26 -14.62 -24.94
CA PRO A 20 17.39 -13.77 -25.33
C PRO A 20 17.17 -13.33 -26.77
N ILE A 21 17.01 -12.03 -26.99
CA ILE A 21 16.92 -11.46 -28.33
C ILE A 21 18.33 -11.50 -28.93
N ALA A 22 18.53 -12.46 -29.81
CA ALA A 22 19.65 -12.44 -30.75
C ALA A 22 19.46 -11.24 -31.69
N SER A 23 20.47 -10.40 -31.74
CA SER A 23 20.62 -9.25 -32.61
C SER A 23 20.27 -9.56 -34.07
N ALA A 24 19.20 -8.97 -34.59
CA ALA A 24 19.04 -8.69 -36.01
C ALA A 24 17.92 -7.64 -36.21
N GLY A 25 18.31 -6.44 -36.62
CA GLY A 25 17.41 -5.40 -37.14
C GLY A 25 17.11 -4.29 -36.14
N GLY A 26 17.76 -3.11 -36.34
CA GLY A 26 17.63 -1.93 -35.49
C GLY A 26 16.25 -1.26 -35.51
N GLY A 27 15.30 -1.83 -34.81
CA GLY A 27 14.10 -1.12 -34.36
C GLY A 27 14.48 -0.25 -33.17
N SER A 28 14.28 1.07 -33.30
CA SER A 28 14.60 2.03 -32.24
C SER A 28 13.76 1.68 -30.99
N LEU A 29 14.35 1.79 -29.79
CA LEU A 29 13.67 1.67 -28.49
C LEU A 29 12.33 2.45 -28.47
N ILE A 30 12.24 3.51 -29.25
CA ILE A 30 11.05 4.34 -29.46
C ILE A 30 9.95 3.56 -30.21
N GLU A 31 10.28 2.69 -31.15
CA GLU A 31 9.31 1.88 -31.90
C GLU A 31 8.76 0.75 -31.04
N GLU A 32 9.59 0.11 -30.22
CA GLU A 32 9.15 -0.88 -29.22
C GLU A 32 8.23 -0.24 -28.18
N LEU A 33 8.56 0.93 -27.66
CA LEU A 33 7.70 1.68 -26.74
C LEU A 33 6.39 2.13 -27.39
N ARG A 34 6.41 2.47 -28.69
CA ARG A 34 5.18 2.77 -29.45
C ARG A 34 4.33 1.52 -29.67
N ALA A 35 4.92 0.39 -29.96
CA ALA A 35 4.24 -0.90 -30.10
C ALA A 35 3.60 -1.33 -28.76
N LEU A 36 4.32 -1.24 -27.65
CA LEU A 36 3.79 -1.51 -26.30
C LEU A 36 2.62 -0.57 -25.94
N ARG A 37 2.72 0.71 -26.28
CA ARG A 37 1.61 1.67 -26.09
C ARG A 37 0.40 1.37 -26.99
N ARG A 38 0.61 0.88 -28.22
CA ARG A 38 -0.48 0.45 -29.11
C ARG A 38 -1.17 -0.81 -28.57
N LEU A 39 -0.40 -1.80 -28.10
CA LEU A 39 -0.93 -3.00 -27.46
C LEU A 39 -1.72 -2.65 -26.19
N SER A 40 -1.19 -1.80 -25.32
CA SER A 40 -1.89 -1.32 -24.13
C SER A 40 -3.22 -0.60 -24.45
N ARG A 41 -3.29 0.13 -25.56
CA ARG A 41 -4.55 0.75 -26.03
C ARG A 41 -5.53 -0.24 -26.66
N ALA A 42 -5.02 -1.28 -27.35
CA ALA A 42 -5.85 -2.30 -28.00
C ALA A 42 -6.50 -3.26 -27.01
N PHE A 43 -5.82 -3.55 -25.87
CA PHE A 43 -6.36 -4.45 -24.85
C PHE A 43 -7.27 -3.76 -23.82
N GLY A 44 -7.52 -2.45 -23.96
CA GLY A 44 -8.31 -1.69 -22.98
C GLY A 44 -7.60 -1.58 -21.62
N LYS A 45 -8.09 -0.69 -20.75
CA LYS A 45 -7.68 -0.72 -19.34
C LYS A 45 -8.14 -2.05 -18.74
N PRO A 46 -7.29 -2.80 -18.02
CA PRO A 46 -7.76 -3.95 -17.24
C PRO A 46 -9.01 -3.53 -16.44
N ALA A 47 -10.03 -4.37 -16.44
CA ALA A 47 -11.22 -4.10 -15.62
C ALA A 47 -10.76 -3.81 -14.19
N GLU A 48 -11.24 -2.71 -13.60
CA GLU A 48 -10.88 -2.35 -12.23
C GLU A 48 -11.24 -3.51 -11.30
N ARG A 49 -10.25 -4.06 -10.62
CA ARG A 49 -10.42 -5.23 -9.75
C ARG A 49 -11.29 -4.91 -8.53
N TYR A 50 -11.28 -3.65 -8.10
CA TYR A 50 -12.00 -3.18 -6.93
C TYR A 50 -12.87 -1.98 -7.27
N SER A 51 -14.14 -2.02 -6.85
CA SER A 51 -15.08 -0.92 -7.04
C SER A 51 -14.90 0.16 -5.97
N TRP A 52 -15.20 1.40 -6.32
CA TRP A 52 -15.27 2.51 -5.39
C TRP A 52 -16.40 2.31 -4.39
N LYS A 53 -16.11 2.55 -3.12
CA LYS A 53 -17.10 2.78 -2.08
C LYS A 53 -17.28 4.28 -1.97
N THR A 54 -18.46 4.75 -2.31
CA THR A 54 -18.77 6.17 -2.42
C THR A 54 -19.47 6.70 -1.18
N ASP A 55 -19.37 8.02 -0.97
CA ASP A 55 -20.07 8.74 0.09
C ASP A 55 -19.79 8.15 1.48
N ILE A 56 -18.52 7.92 1.78
CA ILE A 56 -18.08 7.38 3.06
C ILE A 56 -17.71 8.52 3.99
N VAL A 57 -18.39 8.60 5.14
CA VAL A 57 -17.98 9.49 6.22
C VAL A 57 -16.58 9.09 6.67
N THR A 58 -15.67 10.06 6.64
CA THR A 58 -14.24 9.88 6.86
C THR A 58 -13.77 10.83 7.94
N THR A 59 -13.09 10.29 8.93
CA THR A 59 -12.54 11.04 10.06
C THR A 59 -11.02 11.06 10.02
N VAL A 60 -10.43 12.01 10.75
CA VAL A 60 -8.97 12.13 10.86
C VAL A 60 -8.53 11.55 12.20
N PHE A 61 -7.53 10.70 12.17
CA PHE A 61 -6.87 10.15 13.34
C PHE A 61 -5.36 10.23 13.17
N TRP A 62 -4.60 10.12 14.26
CA TRP A 62 -3.15 10.23 14.16
C TRP A 62 -2.40 9.35 15.16
N ILE A 63 -1.21 8.97 14.78
CA ILE A 63 -0.31 8.18 15.62
C ILE A 63 0.07 8.99 16.87
N GLY A 64 -0.26 8.44 18.03
CA GLY A 64 -0.03 9.07 19.33
C GLY A 64 -1.19 9.95 19.81
N GLU A 65 -2.33 9.95 19.13
CA GLU A 65 -3.56 10.61 19.57
C GLU A 65 -3.93 10.18 20.98
N PRO A 66 -4.19 11.15 21.90
CA PRO A 66 -4.68 10.84 23.24
C PRO A 66 -6.15 10.39 23.19
N PRO A 67 -6.65 9.67 24.20
CA PRO A 67 -8.07 9.39 24.31
C PRO A 67 -8.90 10.68 24.36
N SER A 68 -10.08 10.62 23.74
CA SER A 68 -11.11 11.66 23.77
C SER A 68 -12.49 11.05 23.98
N GLU A 69 -13.52 11.87 24.15
CA GLU A 69 -14.90 11.40 24.26
C GLU A 69 -15.33 10.55 23.03
N ASN A 70 -14.88 10.98 21.85
CA ASN A 70 -15.20 10.31 20.59
C ASN A 70 -14.21 9.20 20.19
N ASN A 71 -13.07 9.12 20.86
CA ASN A 71 -12.05 8.08 20.66
C ASN A 71 -11.42 7.69 22.01
N PRO A 72 -12.03 6.75 22.76
CA PRO A 72 -11.54 6.37 24.09
C PRO A 72 -10.22 5.58 24.09
N VAL A 73 -9.73 5.18 22.90
CA VAL A 73 -8.52 4.36 22.76
C VAL A 73 -7.35 5.24 22.32
N PRO A 74 -6.21 5.24 23.05
CA PRO A 74 -5.04 6.00 22.63
C PRO A 74 -4.35 5.34 21.43
N ASN A 75 -4.06 6.10 20.38
CA ASN A 75 -3.39 5.58 19.16
C ASN A 75 -1.85 5.50 19.32
N ARG A 76 -1.36 4.97 20.46
CA ARG A 76 0.07 4.67 20.67
C ARG A 76 0.50 3.37 20.03
N SER A 77 -0.44 2.45 19.87
CA SER A 77 -0.33 1.18 19.16
C SER A 77 -1.40 1.10 18.10
N SER A 78 -1.16 0.32 17.06
CA SER A 78 -2.21 -0.10 16.10
C SER A 78 -2.59 -1.56 16.33
N SER A 79 -3.61 -2.02 15.65
CA SER A 79 -4.02 -3.42 15.66
C SER A 79 -2.90 -4.39 15.26
N TRP A 80 -1.88 -3.90 14.56
CA TRP A 80 -0.79 -4.72 14.03
C TRP A 80 0.61 -4.26 14.42
N ASP A 81 0.74 -3.15 15.16
CA ASP A 81 2.01 -2.66 15.69
C ASP A 81 1.83 -2.15 17.14
N LYS A 82 2.27 -2.95 18.10
CA LYS A 82 2.18 -2.61 19.53
C LYS A 82 3.00 -1.38 19.93
N ASN A 83 4.00 -1.02 19.12
CA ASN A 83 4.89 0.11 19.35
C ASN A 83 4.72 1.20 18.29
N TRP A 84 3.54 1.36 17.72
CA TRP A 84 3.29 2.16 16.51
C TRP A 84 3.89 3.57 16.56
N ARG A 85 3.67 4.31 17.63
CA ARG A 85 4.28 5.62 17.84
C ARG A 85 5.82 5.57 17.79
N ARG A 86 6.45 4.55 18.40
CA ARG A 86 7.90 4.37 18.36
C ARG A 86 8.37 3.96 16.96
N SER A 87 7.65 3.08 16.31
CA SER A 87 7.94 2.61 14.95
C SER A 87 7.84 3.75 13.93
N TYR A 88 6.86 4.65 14.09
CA TYR A 88 6.71 5.85 13.27
C TYR A 88 7.83 6.88 13.50
N GLY A 89 8.35 6.95 14.70
CA GLY A 89 9.43 7.87 15.10
C GLY A 89 8.98 8.98 16.03
N GLY A 90 7.70 9.07 16.38
CA GLY A 90 7.18 10.10 17.26
C GLY A 90 5.67 10.27 17.19
N PHE A 91 5.22 11.42 17.60
CA PHE A 91 3.84 11.87 17.54
C PHE A 91 3.55 12.49 16.17
N ASP A 92 2.56 11.97 15.46
CA ASP A 92 2.14 12.54 14.16
C ASP A 92 1.22 13.75 14.38
N ASP A 93 1.82 14.86 14.76
CA ASP A 93 1.13 16.09 15.16
C ASP A 93 0.14 16.53 14.06
N PRO A 94 -1.18 16.57 14.35
CA PRO A 94 -2.20 16.90 13.36
C PRO A 94 -2.29 18.40 13.09
N ASN A 95 -1.67 19.27 13.91
CA ASN A 95 -1.73 20.71 13.73
C ASN A 95 -1.07 21.13 12.41
N PRO A 96 -1.79 21.74 11.45
CA PRO A 96 -1.22 22.13 10.16
C PRO A 96 0.00 23.05 10.27
N SER A 97 0.07 23.92 11.31
CA SER A 97 1.22 24.81 11.53
C SER A 97 2.49 24.09 11.98
N HIS A 98 2.37 22.84 12.43
CA HIS A 98 3.47 21.98 12.84
C HIS A 98 3.85 20.95 11.77
N ARG A 99 3.33 21.10 10.55
CA ARG A 99 3.53 20.18 9.43
C ARG A 99 4.11 20.91 8.23
N SER A 100 4.95 20.21 7.48
CA SER A 100 5.48 20.67 6.20
C SER A 100 5.63 19.46 5.27
N ASN A 101 5.27 19.61 4.00
CA ASN A 101 5.34 18.51 3.02
C ASN A 101 4.66 17.21 3.53
N TYR A 102 3.50 17.37 4.20
CA TYR A 102 2.67 16.28 4.74
C TYR A 102 3.26 15.50 5.93
N ILE A 103 4.34 16.00 6.55
CA ILE A 103 4.98 15.35 7.71
C ILE A 103 5.15 16.34 8.86
N PRO A 104 5.27 15.86 10.13
CA PRO A 104 5.67 16.71 11.25
C PRO A 104 7.03 17.36 11.02
N VAL A 105 7.17 18.65 11.36
CA VAL A 105 8.45 19.38 11.21
C VAL A 105 9.52 18.92 12.21
N LYS A 106 9.13 18.27 13.31
CA LYS A 106 10.03 17.88 14.40
C LYS A 106 10.90 16.67 14.11
N PHE A 107 10.50 15.81 13.16
CA PHE A 107 11.25 14.59 12.79
C PHE A 107 10.81 14.08 11.43
N THR A 108 11.65 13.26 10.81
CA THR A 108 11.28 12.50 9.60
C THR A 108 10.64 11.18 9.99
N PRO A 109 9.40 10.91 9.56
CA PRO A 109 8.73 9.64 9.84
C PRO A 109 9.50 8.42 9.29
N ARG A 110 9.58 7.36 10.10
CA ARG A 110 10.17 6.08 9.71
C ARG A 110 9.17 5.10 9.10
N GLN A 111 7.88 5.44 9.16
CA GLN A 111 6.80 4.74 8.46
C GLN A 111 6.11 5.71 7.51
N ASN A 112 5.35 5.17 6.56
CA ASN A 112 4.63 5.98 5.59
C ASN A 112 3.65 6.94 6.29
N PRO A 113 3.76 8.26 6.11
CA PRO A 113 2.83 9.21 6.71
C PRO A 113 1.43 9.17 6.09
N PHE A 114 1.27 8.58 4.91
CA PHE A 114 -0.01 8.36 4.28
C PHE A 114 -0.56 7.01 4.71
N TYR A 115 -1.23 6.97 5.85
CA TYR A 115 -1.85 5.78 6.42
C TYR A 115 -3.35 5.98 6.63
N CYS A 116 -4.08 4.88 6.74
CA CYS A 116 -5.52 4.87 7.01
C CYS A 116 -5.91 3.67 7.87
N ALA A 117 -7.15 3.69 8.37
CA ALA A 117 -7.78 2.58 9.06
C ALA A 117 -9.14 2.26 8.44
N LEU A 118 -9.47 0.97 8.40
CA LEU A 118 -10.78 0.45 8.01
C LEU A 118 -11.33 -0.43 9.13
N PRO A 119 -12.67 -0.53 9.33
CA PRO A 119 -13.27 -1.21 10.47
C PRO A 119 -13.22 -2.75 10.37
N TYR A 120 -12.04 -3.28 10.10
CA TYR A 120 -11.79 -4.72 10.09
C TYR A 120 -10.33 -5.04 10.46
N ASN A 121 -10.19 -6.00 11.37
CA ASN A 121 -8.91 -6.62 11.70
C ASN A 121 -9.02 -8.11 11.37
N ASP A 122 -8.19 -8.59 10.45
CA ASP A 122 -8.17 -9.99 10.04
C ASP A 122 -7.64 -10.94 11.12
N LYS A 123 -7.11 -10.40 12.23
CA LYS A 123 -6.47 -11.16 13.29
C LYS A 123 -7.25 -11.18 14.60
N THR A 124 -7.11 -12.29 15.29
CA THR A 124 -7.50 -12.49 16.68
C THR A 124 -6.28 -12.94 17.50
N MET A 125 -6.45 -13.16 18.81
CA MET A 125 -5.40 -13.75 19.63
C MET A 125 -4.99 -15.15 19.13
N ASN A 126 -5.92 -15.90 18.54
CA ASN A 126 -5.72 -17.29 18.10
C ASN A 126 -5.33 -17.44 16.62
N GLY A 127 -5.01 -16.36 15.92
CA GLY A 127 -4.66 -16.36 14.49
C GLY A 127 -5.59 -15.49 13.67
N HIS A 128 -5.87 -15.88 12.43
CA HIS A 128 -6.81 -15.15 11.59
C HIS A 128 -8.26 -15.43 11.98
N ARG A 129 -9.14 -14.47 11.71
CA ARG A 129 -10.58 -14.66 11.84
C ARG A 129 -11.06 -15.78 10.90
N PRO A 130 -12.09 -16.57 11.30
CA PRO A 130 -12.56 -17.70 10.48
C PRO A 130 -13.05 -17.30 9.09
N GLU A 131 -13.61 -16.10 8.93
CA GLU A 131 -14.08 -15.58 7.66
C GLU A 131 -12.97 -15.04 6.76
N ALA A 132 -11.83 -14.61 7.32
CA ALA A 132 -10.75 -13.92 6.61
C ALA A 132 -10.30 -14.63 5.31
N PRO A 133 -10.09 -15.97 5.28
CA PRO A 133 -9.70 -16.66 4.04
C PRO A 133 -10.73 -16.61 2.92
N ARG A 134 -12.00 -16.34 3.24
CA ARG A 134 -13.09 -16.31 2.27
C ARG A 134 -13.42 -14.91 1.81
N VAL A 135 -13.25 -13.90 2.70
CA VAL A 135 -13.70 -12.53 2.43
C VAL A 135 -12.59 -11.62 1.93
N ILE A 136 -11.33 -11.89 2.26
CA ILE A 136 -10.19 -11.09 1.81
C ILE A 136 -9.73 -11.59 0.44
N PRO A 137 -9.87 -10.80 -0.65
CA PRO A 137 -9.61 -11.25 -2.01
C PRO A 137 -8.16 -11.71 -2.27
N TRP A 138 -7.20 -11.20 -1.49
CA TRP A 138 -5.77 -11.49 -1.60
C TRP A 138 -5.23 -12.36 -0.47
N PHE A 139 -6.11 -13.00 0.32
CA PHE A 139 -5.68 -13.71 1.54
C PHE A 139 -4.59 -14.74 1.25
N LYS A 140 -4.79 -15.59 0.25
CA LYS A 140 -3.85 -16.68 -0.09
C LYS A 140 -2.47 -16.14 -0.48
N GLU A 141 -2.43 -15.10 -1.30
CA GLU A 141 -1.20 -14.48 -1.79
C GLU A 141 -0.44 -13.72 -0.68
N ALA A 142 -1.18 -13.10 0.23
CA ALA A 142 -0.62 -12.31 1.31
C ALA A 142 -0.31 -13.11 2.59
N TYR A 143 -0.79 -14.34 2.71
CA TYR A 143 -0.61 -15.15 3.92
C TYR A 143 0.87 -15.47 4.18
N ARG A 144 1.36 -15.11 5.39
CA ARG A 144 2.73 -15.32 5.84
C ARG A 144 2.80 -16.01 7.22
N GLY A 145 1.72 -16.68 7.62
CA GLY A 145 1.60 -17.37 8.89
C GLY A 145 0.56 -16.74 9.83
N ARG A 146 0.17 -17.50 10.88
CA ARG A 146 -0.92 -17.15 11.82
C ARG A 146 -0.74 -15.81 12.52
N GLY A 147 0.50 -15.37 12.72
CA GLY A 147 0.84 -14.14 13.44
C GLY A 147 0.83 -12.87 12.58
N VAL A 148 0.79 -12.99 11.26
CA VAL A 148 0.99 -11.88 10.32
C VAL A 148 -0.33 -11.50 9.66
N SER A 149 -0.73 -10.22 9.76
CA SER A 149 -1.93 -9.70 9.08
C SER A 149 -1.76 -9.75 7.56
N THR A 150 -2.85 -10.10 6.85
CA THR A 150 -2.94 -10.01 5.40
C THR A 150 -3.51 -8.67 4.93
N CYS A 151 -3.98 -7.84 5.87
CA CYS A 151 -4.54 -6.51 5.62
C CYS A 151 -3.51 -5.40 5.76
N LYS A 152 -2.59 -5.52 6.73
CA LYS A 152 -1.58 -4.50 7.02
C LYS A 152 -0.76 -4.17 5.77
N GLY A 153 -0.59 -2.87 5.50
CA GLY A 153 0.20 -2.36 4.38
C GLY A 153 -0.52 -2.41 3.02
N ARG A 154 -1.79 -2.84 2.98
CA ARG A 154 -2.58 -2.82 1.74
C ARG A 154 -2.85 -1.39 1.30
N TRP A 155 -2.76 -1.13 0.00
CA TRP A 155 -2.96 0.18 -0.56
C TRP A 155 -4.43 0.47 -0.86
N LEU A 156 -4.85 1.70 -0.53
CA LEU A 156 -6.12 2.29 -0.90
C LEU A 156 -5.89 3.51 -1.79
N ALA A 157 -6.76 3.72 -2.77
CA ALA A 157 -7.01 5.02 -3.38
C ALA A 157 -8.17 5.68 -2.62
N ILE A 158 -8.01 6.92 -2.22
CA ILE A 158 -9.02 7.73 -1.52
C ILE A 158 -9.18 9.02 -2.31
N ARG A 159 -10.42 9.45 -2.57
CA ARG A 159 -10.66 10.67 -3.35
C ARG A 159 -11.69 11.59 -2.72
N LYS A 160 -11.52 12.88 -2.99
CA LYS A 160 -12.53 13.91 -2.77
C LYS A 160 -12.54 14.85 -3.97
N GLY A 161 -13.67 14.92 -4.69
CA GLY A 161 -13.74 15.59 -5.98
C GLY A 161 -12.71 14.99 -6.95
N ASP A 162 -11.90 15.86 -7.58
CA ASP A 162 -10.89 15.46 -8.56
C ASP A 162 -9.55 15.06 -7.95
N ARG A 163 -9.39 15.19 -6.63
CA ARG A 163 -8.14 14.85 -5.94
C ARG A 163 -8.16 13.40 -5.50
N VAL A 164 -7.10 12.67 -5.83
CA VAL A 164 -6.88 11.27 -5.41
C VAL A 164 -5.56 11.17 -4.66
N VAL A 165 -5.58 10.52 -3.51
CA VAL A 165 -4.42 10.18 -2.70
C VAL A 165 -4.34 8.67 -2.53
N TYR A 166 -3.14 8.16 -2.24
CA TYR A 166 -2.94 6.75 -1.95
C TYR A 166 -2.39 6.59 -0.54
N ALA A 167 -2.97 5.67 0.22
CA ALA A 167 -2.60 5.43 1.61
C ALA A 167 -2.47 3.93 1.90
N GLN A 168 -1.64 3.57 2.88
CA GLN A 168 -1.50 2.19 3.36
C GLN A 168 -2.44 1.94 4.54
N TRP A 169 -3.09 0.80 4.54
CA TRP A 169 -3.94 0.34 5.64
C TRP A 169 -3.07 -0.15 6.81
N GLU A 170 -2.97 0.65 7.87
CA GLU A 170 -2.04 0.40 8.98
C GLU A 170 -2.72 0.17 10.32
N ASP A 171 -4.05 0.39 10.42
CA ASP A 171 -4.80 0.12 11.63
C ASP A 171 -6.23 -0.34 11.33
N SER A 172 -6.94 -0.84 12.34
CA SER A 172 -8.37 -1.17 12.27
C SER A 172 -9.21 -0.17 13.06
N GLY A 173 -10.22 0.35 12.43
CA GLY A 173 -11.15 1.39 12.90
C GLY A 173 -11.81 2.09 11.71
N PRO A 174 -12.71 3.05 11.93
CA PRO A 174 -13.19 3.55 13.21
C PRO A 174 -14.14 2.56 13.95
N PHE A 175 -14.08 2.60 15.28
CA PHE A 175 -14.96 1.93 16.24
C PHE A 175 -15.08 0.40 16.16
N ARG A 176 -15.05 -0.18 14.98
CA ARG A 176 -15.22 -1.62 14.77
C ARG A 176 -13.98 -2.27 14.20
N THR A 177 -13.84 -3.55 14.48
CA THR A 177 -12.72 -4.34 13.97
C THR A 177 -13.17 -5.64 13.31
N ASP A 178 -14.47 -5.76 12.99
CA ASP A 178 -15.10 -7.01 12.54
C ASP A 178 -16.06 -6.83 11.34
N HIS A 179 -16.12 -5.63 10.75
CA HIS A 179 -17.12 -5.30 9.73
C HIS A 179 -16.64 -5.63 8.31
N TRP A 180 -16.35 -6.91 8.05
CA TRP A 180 -15.93 -7.38 6.74
C TRP A 180 -16.96 -7.17 5.62
N GLN A 181 -18.25 -7.19 5.95
CA GLN A 181 -19.34 -7.01 5.01
C GLN A 181 -19.31 -5.61 4.36
N TYR A 182 -18.85 -4.61 5.11
CA TYR A 182 -18.57 -3.30 4.56
C TYR A 182 -17.23 -3.27 3.84
N VAL A 183 -16.15 -3.71 4.49
CA VAL A 183 -14.79 -3.55 3.97
C VAL A 183 -14.56 -4.33 2.67
N PHE A 184 -15.05 -5.57 2.59
CA PHE A 184 -14.87 -6.45 1.43
C PHE A 184 -16.16 -6.74 0.66
N GLY A 185 -17.34 -6.46 1.25
CA GLY A 185 -18.66 -6.63 0.64
C GLY A 185 -19.27 -5.31 0.22
N ASN A 186 -20.61 -5.26 0.18
CA ASN A 186 -21.37 -4.13 -0.33
C ASN A 186 -22.22 -3.41 0.75
N GLU A 187 -22.06 -3.77 2.04
CA GLU A 187 -22.74 -3.04 3.09
C GLU A 187 -22.21 -1.62 3.26
N ARG A 188 -23.03 -0.76 3.86
CA ARG A 188 -22.59 0.57 4.32
C ARG A 188 -21.93 0.46 5.69
N PRO A 189 -21.10 1.43 6.09
CA PRO A 189 -20.60 1.51 7.46
C PRO A 189 -21.75 1.49 8.46
N LYS A 190 -21.57 0.77 9.58
CA LYS A 190 -22.56 0.77 10.64
C LYS A 190 -22.59 2.09 11.38
N PRO A 191 -23.75 2.54 11.88
CA PRO A 191 -23.86 3.74 12.69
C PRO A 191 -22.86 3.74 13.86
N ASN A 192 -22.24 4.88 14.12
CA ASN A 192 -21.34 5.12 15.24
C ASN A 192 -21.36 6.60 15.65
N LEU A 193 -20.64 6.96 16.71
CA LEU A 193 -20.64 8.32 17.27
C LEU A 193 -20.12 9.37 16.31
N ASN A 194 -19.28 9.00 15.34
CA ASN A 194 -18.75 9.90 14.32
C ASN A 194 -19.57 9.82 13.03
N GLN A 195 -20.89 9.99 13.12
CA GLN A 195 -21.82 10.06 11.98
C GLN A 195 -21.78 8.82 11.07
N GLY A 196 -21.46 7.65 11.61
CA GLY A 196 -21.32 6.44 10.82
C GLY A 196 -20.01 6.39 10.00
N ALA A 197 -18.93 6.97 10.49
CA ALA A 197 -17.64 6.95 9.82
C ALA A 197 -17.21 5.50 9.49
N GLY A 198 -16.73 5.32 8.26
CA GLY A 198 -16.28 4.04 7.73
C GLY A 198 -14.81 4.03 7.30
N LEU A 199 -14.14 5.17 7.39
CA LEU A 199 -12.73 5.33 7.07
C LEU A 199 -12.12 6.36 8.01
N ASP A 200 -10.94 6.03 8.55
CA ASP A 200 -10.08 6.99 9.22
C ASP A 200 -8.82 7.22 8.38
N VAL A 201 -8.37 8.47 8.32
CA VAL A 201 -7.21 8.87 7.52
C VAL A 201 -6.20 9.67 8.33
N SER A 202 -4.93 9.57 7.96
CA SER A 202 -3.83 10.32 8.58
C SER A 202 -3.93 11.83 8.30
N PRO A 203 -3.24 12.68 9.10
CA PRO A 203 -3.10 14.09 8.80
C PRO A 203 -2.49 14.36 7.41
N ALA A 204 -1.58 13.50 6.93
CA ALA A 204 -1.01 13.62 5.58
C ALA A 204 -2.07 13.46 4.48
N VAL A 205 -2.97 12.50 4.63
CA VAL A 205 -4.11 12.28 3.71
C VAL A 205 -5.08 13.46 3.77
N ARG A 206 -5.44 13.91 5.00
CA ARG A 206 -6.28 15.09 5.21
C ARG A 206 -5.71 16.30 4.48
N ASP A 207 -4.44 16.61 4.73
CA ASP A 207 -3.77 17.79 4.19
C ASP A 207 -3.71 17.75 2.66
N TYR A 208 -3.45 16.55 2.09
CA TYR A 208 -3.40 16.36 0.63
C TYR A 208 -4.77 16.57 -0.03
N LEU A 209 -5.83 16.01 0.54
CA LEU A 209 -7.19 16.11 0.00
C LEU A 209 -7.90 17.43 0.39
N GLY A 210 -7.39 18.14 1.39
CA GLY A 210 -8.04 19.33 1.96
C GLY A 210 -9.31 18.96 2.73
N LEU A 211 -9.25 17.90 3.55
CA LEU A 211 -10.39 17.46 4.35
C LEU A 211 -10.54 18.30 5.62
N LYS A 212 -11.78 18.39 6.10
CA LYS A 212 -12.12 18.77 7.48
C LYS A 212 -11.84 17.58 8.41
N GLU A 213 -12.00 17.78 9.73
CA GLU A 213 -11.85 16.69 10.73
C GLU A 213 -12.82 15.53 10.48
N THR A 214 -14.04 15.85 10.04
CA THR A 214 -15.02 14.89 9.51
C THR A 214 -15.46 15.39 8.14
N ASP A 215 -15.38 14.54 7.14
CA ASP A 215 -15.69 14.86 5.74
C ASP A 215 -16.27 13.62 5.04
N VAL A 216 -16.59 13.75 3.76
CA VAL A 216 -17.05 12.64 2.94
C VAL A 216 -16.05 12.39 1.82
N THR A 217 -15.64 11.13 1.66
CA THR A 217 -14.73 10.69 0.62
C THR A 217 -15.21 9.40 -0.03
N ASP A 218 -14.62 9.06 -1.16
CA ASP A 218 -14.73 7.73 -1.76
C ASP A 218 -13.40 7.00 -1.59
N TRP A 219 -13.46 5.66 -1.45
CA TRP A 219 -12.25 4.88 -1.42
C TRP A 219 -12.40 3.52 -2.14
N LYS A 220 -11.29 2.95 -2.58
CA LYS A 220 -11.20 1.58 -3.07
C LYS A 220 -9.85 0.97 -2.76
N PHE A 221 -9.77 -0.35 -2.69
CA PHE A 221 -8.47 -1.02 -2.74
C PHE A 221 -7.82 -0.85 -4.10
N VAL A 222 -6.50 -0.88 -4.12
CA VAL A 222 -5.70 -0.88 -5.35
C VAL A 222 -4.55 -1.87 -5.22
N GLU A 223 -4.15 -2.45 -6.34
CA GLU A 223 -2.90 -3.21 -6.38
C GLU A 223 -1.71 -2.23 -6.38
N PHE A 224 -0.58 -2.63 -5.80
CA PHE A 224 0.60 -1.77 -5.73
C PHE A 224 1.05 -1.27 -7.12
N ALA A 225 0.92 -2.09 -8.15
CA ALA A 225 1.26 -1.72 -9.53
C ALA A 225 0.39 -0.57 -10.10
N GLU A 226 -0.78 -0.33 -9.51
CA GLU A 226 -1.70 0.74 -9.90
C GLU A 226 -1.44 2.05 -9.14
N VAL A 227 -0.60 2.01 -8.10
CA VAL A 227 -0.28 3.19 -7.28
C VAL A 227 0.75 4.06 -7.99
N PRO A 228 0.40 5.26 -8.45
CA PRO A 228 1.37 6.16 -9.07
C PRO A 228 2.35 6.72 -8.03
N ARG A 229 3.50 7.22 -8.47
CA ARG A 229 4.40 7.95 -7.58
C ARG A 229 3.78 9.27 -7.15
N GLY A 230 3.99 9.62 -5.89
CA GLY A 230 3.47 10.84 -5.28
C GLY A 230 4.09 11.05 -3.90
N PRO A 231 3.60 12.00 -3.08
CA PRO A 231 4.10 12.23 -1.73
C PRO A 231 4.08 10.95 -0.87
N TRP A 232 3.10 10.09 -1.04
CA TRP A 232 2.95 8.79 -0.37
C TRP A 232 4.03 7.76 -0.74
N SER A 233 4.84 8.00 -1.76
CA SER A 233 5.89 7.06 -2.21
C SER A 233 7.29 7.40 -1.66
N GLN A 234 7.42 8.42 -0.81
CA GLN A 234 8.71 9.01 -0.48
C GLN A 234 9.36 8.37 0.76
N LEU A 235 8.58 8.16 1.82
CA LEU A 235 9.07 7.82 3.16
C LEU A 235 8.46 6.52 3.69
N GLY A 236 9.17 5.90 4.61
CA GLY A 236 8.70 4.82 5.45
C GLY A 236 9.34 3.47 5.18
N ASP A 237 9.86 2.83 6.22
CA ASP A 237 10.45 1.48 6.15
C ASP A 237 9.40 0.40 5.84
N ASN A 238 8.11 0.69 6.10
CA ASN A 238 6.95 -0.13 5.73
C ASN A 238 6.41 0.18 4.32
N ASN A 239 6.98 1.17 3.63
CA ASN A 239 6.49 1.65 2.34
C ASN A 239 7.01 0.77 1.21
N THR A 240 6.11 0.17 0.44
CA THR A 240 6.46 -0.72 -0.68
C THR A 240 7.40 -0.06 -1.70
N PHE A 241 7.23 1.24 -1.99
CA PHE A 241 8.13 1.98 -2.87
C PHE A 241 9.55 2.08 -2.33
N VAL A 242 9.69 2.35 -1.02
CA VAL A 242 10.99 2.46 -0.34
C VAL A 242 11.67 1.10 -0.26
N ILE A 243 10.92 0.05 0.13
CA ILE A 243 11.42 -1.33 0.20
C ILE A 243 11.94 -1.79 -1.16
N ASN A 244 11.18 -1.57 -2.24
CA ASN A 244 11.59 -1.97 -3.59
C ASN A 244 12.85 -1.23 -4.03
N ARG A 245 12.92 0.09 -3.83
CA ARG A 245 14.11 0.90 -4.14
C ARG A 245 15.35 0.41 -3.41
N LEU A 246 15.24 0.08 -2.12
CA LEU A 246 16.35 -0.46 -1.33
C LEU A 246 16.79 -1.85 -1.81
N ASN A 247 15.86 -2.70 -2.23
CA ASN A 247 16.15 -4.02 -2.76
C ASN A 247 16.85 -3.93 -4.13
N GLU A 248 16.43 -3.04 -5.01
CA GLU A 248 17.08 -2.75 -6.29
C GLU A 248 18.53 -2.30 -6.08
N THR A 249 18.75 -1.34 -5.16
CA THR A 249 20.09 -0.84 -4.83
C THR A 249 20.99 -1.97 -4.30
N LYS A 250 20.50 -2.84 -3.41
CA LYS A 250 21.24 -3.99 -2.90
C LYS A 250 21.60 -4.99 -4.01
N THR A 251 20.71 -5.19 -4.96
CA THR A 251 20.94 -6.11 -6.10
C THR A 251 22.02 -5.59 -7.02
N VAL A 252 21.97 -4.29 -7.36
CA VAL A 252 23.01 -3.63 -8.18
C VAL A 252 24.37 -3.69 -7.49
N ALA A 253 24.45 -3.37 -6.20
CA ALA A 253 25.69 -3.44 -5.42
C ALA A 253 26.28 -4.86 -5.41
N LYS A 254 25.45 -5.89 -5.20
CA LYS A 254 25.88 -7.31 -5.25
C LYS A 254 26.37 -7.70 -6.64
N GLY A 255 25.73 -7.23 -7.70
CA GLY A 255 26.16 -7.45 -9.09
C GLY A 255 27.52 -6.79 -9.40
N ALA A 256 27.72 -5.56 -8.93
CA ALA A 256 28.99 -4.84 -9.08
C ALA A 256 30.14 -5.56 -8.37
N ILE A 257 29.92 -6.04 -7.13
CA ILE A 257 30.95 -6.79 -6.38
C ILE A 257 31.26 -8.14 -7.07
N LYS A 258 30.25 -8.83 -7.63
CA LYS A 258 30.45 -10.10 -8.33
C LYS A 258 31.21 -9.92 -9.65
N GLY A 259 31.10 -8.78 -10.30
CA GLY A 259 31.82 -8.39 -11.55
C GLY A 259 33.23 -7.86 -11.28
N TRP A 260 33.56 -7.46 -10.06
CA TRP A 260 34.89 -6.97 -9.72
C TRP A 260 35.87 -8.13 -9.59
N ARG A 261 36.70 -8.36 -10.62
CA ARG A 261 37.87 -9.23 -10.55
C ARG A 261 39.09 -8.35 -10.26
N PRO A 262 39.77 -8.52 -9.12
CA PRO A 262 41.01 -7.80 -8.87
C PRO A 262 42.01 -8.08 -10.01
N ASN A 263 42.54 -7.05 -10.59
CA ASN A 263 43.52 -7.18 -11.65
C ASN A 263 44.82 -7.76 -11.05
N ARG A 264 45.03 -9.10 -11.20
CA ARG A 264 46.16 -9.83 -10.64
C ARG A 264 47.54 -9.21 -11.01
N LYS A 265 47.62 -8.45 -12.11
CA LYS A 265 48.87 -7.76 -12.52
C LYS A 265 49.22 -6.59 -11.61
N ILE A 266 48.27 -5.91 -10.98
CA ILE A 266 48.53 -4.80 -10.05
C ILE A 266 49.01 -5.33 -8.70
N ILE A 267 48.46 -6.45 -8.26
CA ILE A 267 48.87 -7.05 -6.97
C ILE A 267 50.27 -7.64 -7.02
N ALA A 268 50.64 -8.27 -8.15
CA ALA A 268 51.99 -8.82 -8.35
C ALA A 268 53.11 -7.77 -8.38
N LYS A 269 52.78 -6.52 -8.81
CA LYS A 269 53.77 -5.43 -8.83
C LYS A 269 53.98 -4.79 -7.45
N ALA A 270 52.93 -4.78 -6.60
CA ALA A 270 53.05 -4.24 -5.23
C ALA A 270 53.79 -5.17 -4.24
N THR A 271 53.89 -6.46 -4.59
CA THR A 271 54.65 -7.44 -3.75
C THR A 271 56.13 -7.65 -4.23
N SER A 272 56.49 -7.10 -5.38
CA SER A 272 57.90 -7.15 -5.84
C SER A 272 58.74 -5.93 -5.41
N ASP A 273 58.10 -4.89 -4.86
CA ASP A 273 58.74 -3.65 -4.41
C ASP A 273 58.81 -3.56 -2.85
N LEU A 274 58.60 -4.70 -2.15
CA LEU A 274 58.89 -4.93 -0.72
C LEU A 274 60.02 -5.96 -0.58
#